data_bd85fa0cc69aa9b0fcd569f3a1f28af1
#
_entry.id   bd85fa0cc69aa9b0fcd569f3a1f28af1
#
_cell.length_a   1.000
_cell.length_b   1.000
_cell.length_c   1.000
_cell.angle_alpha   90.00
_cell.angle_beta   90.00
_cell.angle_gamma   90.00
#
_symmetry.space_group_name_H-M   'P 1'
#
loop_
_entity.id
_entity.type
_entity.pdbx_description
1 polymer ?
#
loop_
_entity_poly.entity_id
_entity_poly.type
_entity_poly.pdbx_seq_one_letter_code
_entity_poly.pdbx_strand_id
1 'polypeptide(L)'
;MLTTNRSDASAATGIGRRTLLGALPLAGIALAMPSLVRATTGTPLEVWKDPNCGCCHDWVLHMEAAGFTVKVHDTGNNAVRARLGLPQKLGSCHTALVGGYLIEGHVPASDVRALLQQKPKALGLAVPGMPIGSPGMDGPAYGNRRDPYDVLLVARDGSTRVFKSHNGKAST
;
A
#
# COMPACT_ATOMS: atom_id res chain seq x y z
N MET A 1 -47.53 -81.26 17.13
CA MET A 1 -48.92 -81.22 16.67
C MET A 1 -48.98 -80.17 15.58
N LEU A 2 -48.96 -80.62 14.31
CA LEU A 2 -50.12 -80.72 13.47
C LEU A 2 -50.80 -79.37 13.24
N THR A 3 -51.01 -78.82 12.12
CA THR A 3 -51.20 -79.26 10.72
C THR A 3 -51.36 -78.02 9.84
N THR A 4 -50.73 -78.00 8.66
CA THR A 4 -51.30 -77.98 7.30
C THR A 4 -52.50 -77.03 7.05
N ASN A 5 -52.52 -76.18 6.04
CA ASN A 5 -53.02 -76.48 4.68
C ASN A 5 -53.07 -75.17 3.88
N ARG A 6 -52.40 -75.04 2.77
CA ARG A 6 -52.89 -75.20 1.38
C ARG A 6 -54.15 -74.40 1.01
N SER A 7 -54.07 -73.54 0.07
CA SER A 7 -54.44 -73.68 -1.34
C SER A 7 -54.64 -72.28 -1.95
N ASP A 8 -53.96 -72.04 -2.99
CA ASP A 8 -54.38 -71.93 -4.43
C ASP A 8 -55.33 -70.76 -4.82
N ALA A 9 -54.95 -70.12 -5.72
CA ALA A 9 -55.47 -69.86 -7.06
C ALA A 9 -55.42 -68.37 -7.45
N SER A 10 -54.60 -68.15 -8.39
CA SER A 10 -54.87 -67.83 -9.80
C SER A 10 -55.71 -66.59 -10.13
N ALA A 11 -55.16 -65.80 -10.89
CA ALA A 11 -55.57 -65.23 -12.17
C ALA A 11 -55.35 -63.70 -12.33
N ALA A 12 -54.56 -63.47 -13.25
CA ALA A 12 -54.81 -62.71 -14.49
C ALA A 12 -54.73 -61.16 -14.47
N THR A 13 -53.77 -60.79 -15.24
CA THR A 13 -53.81 -59.75 -16.29
C THR A 13 -54.20 -58.30 -15.94
N GLY A 14 -53.20 -57.43 -16.09
CA GLY A 14 -53.42 -55.98 -16.22
C GLY A 14 -52.17 -55.28 -16.64
N ILE A 15 -51.89 -55.24 -17.96
CA ILE A 15 -50.77 -54.43 -18.52
C ILE A 15 -51.14 -52.98 -18.42
N GLY A 16 -50.55 -52.29 -17.46
CA GLY A 16 -50.61 -50.84 -17.34
C GLY A 16 -49.23 -50.22 -17.69
N ARG A 17 -49.11 -49.72 -18.92
CA ARG A 17 -47.99 -48.89 -19.33
C ARG A 17 -48.03 -47.63 -18.50
N ARG A 18 -47.25 -47.56 -17.47
CA ARG A 18 -46.93 -46.28 -16.78
C ARG A 18 -45.52 -45.88 -17.17
N THR A 19 -45.46 -44.88 -18.05
CA THR A 19 -44.30 -44.06 -18.38
C THR A 19 -43.67 -43.52 -17.13
N LEU A 20 -42.51 -44.06 -16.73
CA LEU A 20 -41.62 -43.45 -15.74
C LEU A 20 -40.89 -42.31 -16.41
N LEU A 21 -41.38 -41.09 -16.19
CA LEU A 21 -40.61 -39.87 -16.40
C LEU A 21 -39.49 -39.85 -15.36
N GLY A 22 -38.29 -40.25 -15.78
CA GLY A 22 -37.09 -40.15 -14.99
C GLY A 22 -36.71 -38.69 -14.84
N ALA A 23 -36.91 -38.13 -13.63
CA ALA A 23 -36.33 -36.87 -13.25
C ALA A 23 -34.82 -37.04 -13.08
N LEU A 24 -34.03 -36.55 -14.02
CA LEU A 24 -32.58 -36.42 -13.89
C LEU A 24 -32.31 -35.30 -12.87
N PRO A 25 -31.56 -35.53 -11.78
CA PRO A 25 -31.08 -34.44 -10.94
C PRO A 25 -30.02 -33.68 -11.72
N LEU A 26 -30.29 -32.42 -12.04
CA LEU A 26 -29.26 -31.47 -12.46
C LEU A 26 -28.29 -31.28 -11.28
N ALA A 27 -27.19 -32.03 -11.27
CA ALA A 27 -26.07 -31.78 -10.40
C ALA A 27 -25.44 -30.45 -10.84
N GLY A 28 -25.76 -29.38 -10.13
CA GLY A 28 -25.13 -28.07 -10.30
C GLY A 28 -23.64 -28.16 -9.97
N ILE A 29 -22.80 -28.18 -11.00
CA ILE A 29 -21.35 -28.02 -10.86
C ILE A 29 -21.12 -26.56 -10.47
N ALA A 30 -20.97 -26.27 -9.15
CA ALA A 30 -20.50 -25.00 -8.66
C ALA A 30 -19.03 -24.84 -9.11
N LEU A 31 -18.81 -24.10 -10.18
CA LEU A 31 -17.48 -23.64 -10.58
C LEU A 31 -16.94 -22.74 -9.47
N ALA A 32 -16.14 -23.32 -8.56
CA ALA A 32 -15.34 -22.56 -7.61
C ALA A 32 -14.32 -21.75 -8.41
N MET A 33 -14.62 -20.47 -8.65
CA MET A 33 -13.65 -19.54 -9.22
C MET A 33 -12.54 -19.34 -8.18
N PRO A 34 -11.27 -19.64 -8.52
CA PRO A 34 -10.18 -19.30 -7.63
C PRO A 34 -10.14 -17.79 -7.48
N SER A 35 -10.40 -17.31 -6.26
CA SER A 35 -10.15 -15.91 -5.91
C SER A 35 -8.65 -15.65 -6.07
N LEU A 36 -8.26 -14.97 -7.14
CA LEU A 36 -6.91 -14.42 -7.30
C LEU A 36 -6.72 -13.39 -6.18
N VAL A 37 -6.20 -13.85 -5.05
CA VAL A 37 -5.65 -12.97 -4.02
C VAL A 37 -4.47 -12.25 -4.66
N ARG A 38 -4.74 -11.05 -5.16
CA ARG A 38 -3.69 -10.16 -5.66
C ARG A 38 -2.89 -9.75 -4.43
N ALA A 39 -1.72 -10.37 -4.26
CA ALA A 39 -0.74 -9.87 -3.31
C ALA A 39 -0.45 -8.42 -3.69
N THR A 40 -0.91 -7.46 -2.89
CA THR A 40 -0.56 -6.05 -3.04
C THR A 40 0.90 -5.93 -2.61
N THR A 41 1.81 -6.17 -3.57
CA THR A 41 3.22 -5.80 -3.37
C THR A 41 3.23 -4.29 -3.19
N GLY A 42 3.71 -3.83 -2.03
CA GLY A 42 3.80 -2.40 -1.71
C GLY A 42 4.60 -1.64 -2.78
N THR A 43 4.36 -0.35 -2.91
CA THR A 43 5.15 0.50 -3.83
C THR A 43 6.61 0.50 -3.39
N PRO A 44 7.57 0.06 -4.23
CA PRO A 44 8.98 0.01 -3.85
C PRO A 44 9.54 1.42 -3.66
N LEU A 45 10.31 1.60 -2.58
CA LEU A 45 10.98 2.82 -2.19
C LEU A 45 12.38 2.47 -1.67
N GLU A 46 13.42 3.18 -2.15
CA GLU A 46 14.78 3.06 -1.62
C GLU A 46 15.12 4.33 -0.83
N VAL A 47 15.72 4.19 0.35
CA VAL A 47 16.12 5.33 1.20
C VAL A 47 17.58 5.21 1.64
N TRP A 48 18.31 6.31 1.57
CA TRP A 48 19.67 6.50 2.07
C TRP A 48 19.64 7.41 3.28
N LYS A 49 20.13 6.93 4.40
CA LYS A 49 20.17 7.65 5.68
C LYS A 49 21.44 7.33 6.46
N ASP A 50 21.73 8.15 7.49
CA ASP A 50 22.74 7.79 8.48
C ASP A 50 22.23 6.63 9.35
N PRO A 51 23.08 5.61 9.67
CA PRO A 51 22.67 4.46 10.48
C PRO A 51 22.12 4.86 11.85
N ASN A 52 22.62 5.97 12.43
CA ASN A 52 22.23 6.45 13.76
C ASN A 52 21.08 7.48 13.74
N CYS A 53 20.49 7.74 12.57
CA CYS A 53 19.40 8.71 12.44
C CYS A 53 18.07 8.11 12.90
N GLY A 54 17.67 8.39 14.16
CA GLY A 54 16.43 7.88 14.75
C GLY A 54 15.18 8.40 14.03
N CYS A 55 15.07 9.70 13.78
CA CYS A 55 13.91 10.27 13.06
C CYS A 55 13.79 9.76 11.61
N CYS A 56 14.91 9.38 10.99
CA CYS A 56 14.88 8.74 9.67
C CYS A 56 14.29 7.31 9.75
N HIS A 57 14.61 6.58 10.83
CA HIS A 57 14.02 5.27 11.08
C HIS A 57 12.50 5.39 11.28
N ASP A 58 12.05 6.35 12.09
CA ASP A 58 10.62 6.58 12.32
C ASP A 58 9.90 6.99 11.01
N TRP A 59 10.57 7.76 10.12
CA TRP A 59 10.02 8.05 8.80
C TRP A 59 9.89 6.78 7.93
N VAL A 60 10.86 5.86 7.99
CA VAL A 60 10.77 4.57 7.30
C VAL A 60 9.56 3.79 7.78
N LEU A 61 9.34 3.68 9.09
CA LEU A 61 8.16 3.03 9.67
C LEU A 61 6.85 3.69 9.21
N HIS A 62 6.82 5.02 9.12
CA HIS A 62 5.68 5.76 8.57
C HIS A 62 5.38 5.37 7.11
N MET A 63 6.42 5.23 6.28
CA MET A 63 6.26 4.82 4.88
C MET A 63 5.78 3.36 4.75
N GLU A 64 6.35 2.46 5.55
CA GLU A 64 5.94 1.05 5.60
C GLU A 64 4.48 0.90 6.06
N ALA A 65 4.08 1.60 7.12
CA ALA A 65 2.69 1.64 7.60
C ALA A 65 1.73 2.17 6.53
N ALA A 66 2.22 3.05 5.66
CA ALA A 66 1.47 3.53 4.50
C ALA A 66 1.49 2.56 3.30
N GLY A 67 2.11 1.37 3.40
CA GLY A 67 2.12 0.34 2.37
C GLY A 67 3.19 0.52 1.28
N PHE A 68 4.27 1.23 1.58
CA PHE A 68 5.48 1.20 0.76
C PHE A 68 6.35 0.00 1.17
N THR A 69 7.06 -0.58 0.21
CA THR A 69 8.10 -1.58 0.50
C THR A 69 9.44 -0.87 0.52
N VAL A 70 10.00 -0.66 1.71
CA VAL A 70 11.18 0.19 1.90
C VAL A 70 12.45 -0.64 1.92
N LYS A 71 13.44 -0.26 1.08
CA LYS A 71 14.81 -0.77 1.12
C LYS A 71 15.71 0.32 1.68
N VAL A 72 16.34 0.04 2.83
CA VAL A 72 17.20 0.99 3.55
C VAL A 72 18.66 0.80 3.19
N HIS A 73 19.35 1.92 2.97
CA HIS A 73 20.81 2.00 2.79
C HIS A 73 21.39 2.89 3.89
N ASP A 74 22.08 2.28 4.86
CA ASP A 74 22.71 2.95 6.01
C ASP A 74 24.11 3.48 5.67
N THR A 75 24.19 4.31 4.63
CA THR A 75 25.48 4.81 4.07
C THR A 75 25.57 6.35 4.06
N GLY A 76 24.64 7.02 4.73
CA GLY A 76 24.44 8.46 4.58
C GLY A 76 23.83 8.83 3.22
N ASN A 77 23.33 10.05 3.09
CA ASN A 77 22.57 10.49 1.93
C ASN A 77 23.26 11.56 1.05
N ASN A 78 24.36 12.16 1.51
CA ASN A 78 25.01 13.29 0.81
C ASN A 78 25.43 12.96 -0.62
N ALA A 79 26.07 11.80 -0.83
CA ALA A 79 26.52 11.38 -2.16
C ALA A 79 25.35 11.11 -3.10
N VAL A 80 24.28 10.49 -2.59
CA VAL A 80 23.07 10.19 -3.39
C VAL A 80 22.33 11.48 -3.73
N ARG A 81 22.16 12.40 -2.77
CA ARG A 81 21.56 13.71 -2.98
C ARG A 81 22.27 14.48 -4.09
N ALA A 82 23.61 14.56 -4.03
CA ALA A 82 24.41 15.23 -5.03
C ALA A 82 24.29 14.59 -6.41
N ARG A 83 24.33 13.25 -6.48
CA ARG A 83 24.19 12.49 -7.73
C ARG A 83 22.82 12.70 -8.37
N LEU A 84 21.78 12.84 -7.57
CA LEU A 84 20.41 13.06 -8.04
C LEU A 84 20.11 14.51 -8.39
N GLY A 85 21.06 15.44 -8.14
CA GLY A 85 20.97 16.84 -8.53
C GLY A 85 20.08 17.70 -7.61
N LEU A 86 19.81 17.27 -6.37
CA LEU A 86 19.08 18.12 -5.44
C LEU A 86 19.97 19.27 -4.95
N PRO A 87 19.51 20.55 -5.04
CA PRO A 87 20.23 21.68 -4.46
C PRO A 87 20.49 21.50 -2.96
N GLN A 88 21.72 21.75 -2.51
CA GLN A 88 22.11 21.51 -1.12
C GLN A 88 21.26 22.27 -0.09
N LYS A 89 20.79 23.45 -0.45
CA LYS A 89 19.88 24.26 0.40
C LYS A 89 18.55 23.58 0.73
N LEU A 90 18.17 22.55 -0.04
CA LEU A 90 16.95 21.77 0.17
C LEU A 90 17.21 20.48 0.96
N GLY A 91 18.46 20.25 1.40
CA GLY A 91 18.87 19.04 2.08
C GLY A 91 18.22 18.81 3.43
N SER A 92 18.00 17.54 3.75
CA SER A 92 17.51 17.03 5.01
C SER A 92 18.33 15.81 5.44
N CYS A 93 17.84 15.03 6.41
CA CYS A 93 18.58 13.92 7.01
C CYS A 93 18.55 12.61 6.22
N HIS A 94 17.67 12.45 5.24
CA HIS A 94 17.61 11.30 4.35
C HIS A 94 17.13 11.68 2.95
N THR A 95 17.50 10.86 1.99
CA THR A 95 17.08 10.98 0.57
C THR A 95 16.51 9.65 0.14
N ALA A 96 15.35 9.65 -0.52
CA ALA A 96 14.74 8.44 -1.05
C ALA A 96 14.43 8.55 -2.54
N LEU A 97 14.23 7.39 -3.18
CA LEU A 97 13.75 7.25 -4.55
C LEU A 97 12.50 6.39 -4.59
N VAL A 98 11.48 6.86 -5.28
CA VAL A 98 10.23 6.16 -5.50
C VAL A 98 9.63 6.52 -6.85
N GLY A 99 9.33 5.53 -7.69
CA GLY A 99 8.73 5.78 -9.00
C GLY A 99 9.51 6.75 -9.91
N GLY A 100 10.84 6.84 -9.74
CA GLY A 100 11.70 7.77 -10.46
C GLY A 100 11.77 9.19 -9.90
N TYR A 101 11.08 9.47 -8.78
CA TYR A 101 11.13 10.74 -8.06
C TYR A 101 12.06 10.68 -6.86
N LEU A 102 12.78 11.78 -6.62
CA LEU A 102 13.52 12.03 -5.40
C LEU A 102 12.56 12.51 -4.30
N ILE A 103 12.72 11.95 -3.10
CA ILE A 103 12.05 12.42 -1.89
C ILE A 103 13.13 12.79 -0.88
N GLU A 104 13.15 14.02 -0.44
CA GLU A 104 14.13 14.53 0.52
C GLU A 104 13.47 14.87 1.85
N GLY A 105 13.95 14.25 2.93
CA GLY A 105 13.49 14.52 4.29
C GLY A 105 12.07 14.01 4.58
N HIS A 106 11.45 14.61 5.57
CA HIS A 106 10.26 14.12 6.25
C HIS A 106 8.95 14.39 5.49
N VAL A 107 8.93 14.04 4.19
CA VAL A 107 7.74 14.16 3.33
C VAL A 107 6.68 13.15 3.76
N PRO A 108 5.43 13.56 4.03
CA PRO A 108 4.35 12.64 4.37
C PRO A 108 4.05 11.63 3.25
N ALA A 109 3.74 10.39 3.64
CA ALA A 109 3.41 9.32 2.69
C ALA A 109 2.20 9.67 1.80
N SER A 110 1.25 10.45 2.31
CA SER A 110 0.11 10.96 1.54
C SER A 110 0.55 11.86 0.37
N ASP A 111 1.59 12.68 0.59
CA ASP A 111 2.10 13.59 -0.43
C ASP A 111 2.95 12.85 -1.45
N VAL A 112 3.71 11.83 -1.02
CA VAL A 112 4.40 10.92 -1.93
C VAL A 112 3.39 10.19 -2.82
N ARG A 113 2.28 9.71 -2.27
CA ARG A 113 1.21 9.09 -3.09
C ARG A 113 0.60 10.07 -4.08
N ALA A 114 0.32 11.30 -3.65
CA ALA A 114 -0.20 12.35 -4.52
C ALA A 114 0.77 12.67 -5.67
N LEU A 115 2.08 12.74 -5.40
CA LEU A 115 3.11 12.89 -6.42
C LEU A 115 3.08 11.76 -7.45
N LEU A 116 3.02 10.51 -6.98
CA LEU A 116 2.98 9.32 -7.84
C LEU A 116 1.70 9.24 -8.70
N GLN A 117 0.60 9.78 -8.20
CA GLN A 117 -0.67 9.86 -8.95
C GLN A 117 -0.66 10.99 -9.99
N GLN A 118 -0.18 12.17 -9.60
CA GLN A 118 -0.15 13.36 -10.47
C GLN A 118 0.92 13.28 -11.56
N LYS A 119 2.02 12.58 -11.31
CA LYS A 119 3.16 12.37 -12.24
C LYS A 119 3.67 13.66 -12.88
N PRO A 120 3.93 14.74 -12.11
CA PRO A 120 4.41 15.99 -12.67
C PRO A 120 5.82 15.82 -13.25
N LYS A 121 6.18 16.66 -14.25
CA LYS A 121 7.57 16.75 -14.74
C LYS A 121 8.43 17.49 -13.69
N ALA A 122 8.95 16.76 -12.71
CA ALA A 122 9.72 17.30 -11.61
C ALA A 122 10.89 16.38 -11.25
N LEU A 123 11.80 16.87 -10.41
CA LEU A 123 12.82 16.07 -9.75
C LEU A 123 12.17 15.23 -8.63
N GLY A 124 11.33 15.85 -7.81
CA GLY A 124 10.65 15.19 -6.71
C GLY A 124 10.08 16.16 -5.68
N LEU A 125 9.99 15.70 -4.42
CA LEU A 125 9.54 16.49 -3.27
C LEU A 125 10.66 16.67 -2.26
N ALA A 126 10.63 17.81 -1.54
CA ALA A 126 11.54 18.07 -0.44
C ALA A 126 10.84 18.74 0.75
N VAL A 127 11.21 18.31 1.96
CA VAL A 127 10.97 19.01 3.21
C VAL A 127 12.35 19.38 3.75
N PRO A 128 12.85 20.61 3.49
CA PRO A 128 14.14 21.04 3.98
C PRO A 128 14.19 21.08 5.51
N GLY A 129 15.33 20.70 6.08
CA GLY A 129 15.46 20.61 7.53
C GLY A 129 14.68 19.44 8.14
N MET A 130 14.24 19.62 9.37
CA MET A 130 13.53 18.60 10.17
C MET A 130 12.42 19.27 11.00
N PRO A 131 11.32 19.73 10.37
CA PRO A 131 10.27 20.43 11.09
C PRO A 131 9.56 19.50 12.08
N ILE A 132 9.39 19.94 13.31
CA ILE A 132 8.70 19.18 14.34
C ILE A 132 7.22 19.02 13.95
N GLY A 133 6.70 17.80 14.13
CA GLY A 133 5.35 17.43 13.70
C GLY A 133 5.25 16.94 12.25
N SER A 134 6.38 16.86 11.51
CA SER A 134 6.47 16.07 10.29
C SER A 134 6.64 14.57 10.62
N PRO A 135 6.31 13.64 9.71
CA PRO A 135 6.44 12.20 9.97
C PRO A 135 7.85 11.80 10.41
N GLY A 136 7.99 11.12 11.55
CA GLY A 136 9.26 10.78 12.17
C GLY A 136 9.85 11.90 13.07
N MET A 137 9.22 13.09 13.07
CA MET A 137 9.51 14.20 13.98
C MET A 137 8.26 14.54 14.83
N ASP A 138 7.35 13.60 15.01
CA ASP A 138 6.05 13.74 15.67
C ASP A 138 5.87 12.79 16.85
N GLY A 139 6.92 12.08 17.24
CA GLY A 139 6.91 11.14 18.37
C GLY A 139 6.88 11.83 19.75
N PRO A 140 6.77 11.04 20.84
CA PRO A 140 6.66 11.55 22.21
C PRO A 140 7.79 12.49 22.65
N ALA A 141 9.00 12.33 22.10
CA ALA A 141 10.14 13.19 22.39
C ALA A 141 9.93 14.66 21.98
N TYR A 142 9.00 14.91 21.04
CA TYR A 142 8.68 16.26 20.55
C TYR A 142 7.43 16.85 21.22
N GLY A 143 6.79 16.09 22.11
CA GLY A 143 5.53 16.47 22.73
C GLY A 143 4.41 16.63 21.69
N ASN A 144 3.53 17.61 21.94
CA ASN A 144 2.45 17.93 21.02
C ASN A 144 2.81 19.10 20.06
N ARG A 145 4.09 19.47 19.98
CA ARG A 145 4.53 20.57 19.13
C ARG A 145 4.40 20.18 17.65
N ARG A 146 3.87 21.11 16.86
CA ARG A 146 3.71 21.00 15.42
C ARG A 146 4.08 22.31 14.77
N ASP A 147 5.25 22.36 14.13
CA ASP A 147 5.71 23.54 13.42
C ASP A 147 5.07 23.57 12.02
N PRO A 148 4.62 24.71 11.51
CA PRO A 148 4.20 24.84 10.12
C PRO A 148 5.34 24.55 9.17
N TYR A 149 5.08 23.77 8.11
CA TYR A 149 6.08 23.51 7.07
C TYR A 149 5.44 23.29 5.71
N ASP A 150 6.24 23.48 4.67
CA ASP A 150 5.85 23.21 3.30
C ASP A 150 6.58 21.98 2.75
N VAL A 151 5.84 21.14 2.06
CA VAL A 151 6.39 20.19 1.09
C VAL A 151 6.59 20.92 -0.22
N LEU A 152 7.82 20.95 -0.70
CA LEU A 152 8.19 21.64 -1.93
C LEU A 152 8.24 20.66 -3.10
N LEU A 153 7.61 20.99 -4.23
CA LEU A 153 7.89 20.36 -5.51
C LEU A 153 9.16 20.97 -6.08
N VAL A 154 10.15 20.13 -6.35
CA VAL A 154 11.45 20.52 -6.90
C VAL A 154 11.47 20.20 -8.39
N ALA A 155 11.66 21.19 -9.21
CA ALA A 155 11.84 21.02 -10.65
C ALA A 155 13.27 20.53 -10.97
N ARG A 156 13.49 20.04 -12.19
CA ARG A 156 14.81 19.51 -12.61
C ARG A 156 15.90 20.58 -12.70
N ASP A 157 15.52 21.84 -12.84
CA ASP A 157 16.42 23.00 -12.80
C ASP A 157 16.75 23.48 -11.37
N GLY A 158 16.22 22.81 -10.36
CA GLY A 158 16.38 23.13 -8.94
C GLY A 158 15.47 24.25 -8.43
N SER A 159 14.58 24.80 -9.24
CA SER A 159 13.53 25.72 -8.79
C SER A 159 12.47 24.96 -7.97
N THR A 160 11.78 25.70 -7.10
CA THR A 160 10.80 25.09 -6.19
C THR A 160 9.49 25.86 -6.18
N ARG A 161 8.40 25.12 -5.92
CA ARG A 161 7.09 25.69 -5.56
C ARG A 161 6.47 24.86 -4.43
N VAL A 162 5.58 25.45 -3.68
CA VAL A 162 4.84 24.72 -2.65
C VAL A 162 3.96 23.66 -3.33
N PHE A 163 4.14 22.40 -2.91
CA PHE A 163 3.28 21.29 -3.27
C PHE A 163 2.12 21.20 -2.31
N LYS A 164 2.42 21.26 -1.01
CA LYS A 164 1.42 21.23 0.05
C LYS A 164 1.98 21.86 1.33
N SER A 165 1.12 22.57 2.09
CA SER A 165 1.44 23.09 3.42
C SER A 165 0.82 22.21 4.49
N HIS A 166 1.54 22.04 5.60
CA HIS A 166 1.16 21.22 6.75
C HIS A 166 1.19 22.03 8.04
N ASN A 167 0.43 21.56 9.05
CA ASN A 167 0.35 22.10 10.41
C ASN A 167 -0.11 23.56 10.49
N GLY A 168 -0.80 24.04 9.46
CA GLY A 168 -1.35 25.39 9.41
C GLY A 168 -0.27 26.47 9.43
N LYS A 169 0.10 27.06 8.29
CA LYS A 169 0.71 28.37 8.34
C LYS A 169 -0.32 29.32 8.94
N ALA A 170 0.03 30.03 10.03
CA ALA A 170 -0.75 31.16 10.47
C ALA A 170 -0.93 32.07 9.23
N SER A 171 -2.18 32.28 8.83
CA SER A 171 -2.50 33.28 7.79
C SER A 171 -1.98 34.61 8.29
N THR A 172 -0.89 35.11 7.72
CA THR A 172 -0.44 36.49 7.89
C THR A 172 -1.30 37.42 7.05
#